data_3197b3a76cf20b347b9bf1fbbef74e9a
#
_entry.id   3197b3a76cf20b347b9bf1fbbef74e9a
#
_cell.length_a   1.000
_cell.length_b   1.000
_cell.length_c   1.000
_cell.angle_alpha   90.00
_cell.angle_beta   90.00
_cell.angle_gamma   90.00
#
_symmetry.space_group_name_H-M   'P 1'
#
loop_
_entity.id
_entity.type
_entity.pdbx_description
1 polymer ?
#
loop_
_entity_poly.entity_id
_entity_poly.type
_entity_poly.pdbx_seq_one_letter_code
_entity_poly.pdbx_strand_id
1 'polypeptide(L)'
;ISDIISDEIIPGYLKKDKHLWSGCISGAFQELEMLQMFQKAGFIGVSYDKWSEAPWQVVEGIEFRSVTLTAIKGEQAGCFDKGHAAIYRGPFSFVVDDEGREFPRGERMAVSERTFNLLSKDPYKDSFIRINSANQYESREWCVPLGTKRLASETKQANYTNNGKSLGSCC
;
A
#
# COMPACT_ATOMS: atom_id res chain seq x y z
N ILE A 1 0.60 -14.38 5.16
CA ILE A 1 0.89 -15.74 4.69
C ILE A 1 2.38 -15.90 4.44
N SER A 2 2.92 -17.10 4.70
CA SER A 2 4.31 -17.45 4.33
C SER A 2 4.27 -18.61 3.36
N ASP A 3 5.07 -18.53 2.30
CA ASP A 3 5.12 -19.54 1.25
C ASP A 3 6.47 -19.53 0.52
N ILE A 4 6.65 -20.49 -0.38
CA ILE A 4 7.78 -20.54 -1.32
C ILE A 4 7.35 -19.93 -2.65
N ILE A 5 8.18 -19.04 -3.17
CA ILE A 5 8.01 -18.45 -4.50
C ILE A 5 9.23 -18.77 -5.39
N SER A 6 9.07 -18.61 -6.68
CA SER A 6 10.13 -18.71 -7.68
C SER A 6 10.44 -17.34 -8.29
N ASP A 7 11.70 -17.09 -8.64
CA ASP A 7 12.11 -15.89 -9.38
C ASP A 7 11.65 -15.93 -10.84
N GLU A 8 11.57 -17.11 -11.45
CA GLU A 8 11.14 -17.32 -12.83
C GLU A 8 9.87 -18.18 -12.91
N ILE A 9 9.21 -18.12 -14.07
CA ILE A 9 8.03 -18.95 -14.34
C ILE A 9 8.45 -20.42 -14.42
N ILE A 10 7.86 -21.27 -13.58
CA ILE A 10 8.16 -22.69 -13.53
C ILE A 10 7.65 -23.39 -14.80
N PRO A 11 8.51 -24.09 -15.55
CA PRO A 11 8.11 -24.85 -16.73
C PRO A 11 7.06 -25.93 -16.41
N GLY A 12 6.17 -26.17 -17.38
CA GLY A 12 5.03 -27.07 -17.17
C GLY A 12 5.41 -28.51 -16.85
N TYR A 13 6.60 -28.99 -17.24
CA TYR A 13 7.09 -30.31 -16.88
C TYR A 13 7.54 -30.40 -15.42
N LEU A 14 8.15 -29.34 -14.88
CA LEU A 14 8.51 -29.25 -13.46
C LEU A 14 7.25 -29.13 -12.58
N LYS A 15 6.21 -28.42 -13.05
CA LYS A 15 4.91 -28.35 -12.36
C LYS A 15 4.21 -29.71 -12.22
N LYS A 16 4.54 -30.67 -13.07
CA LYS A 16 3.98 -32.03 -13.06
C LYS A 16 4.83 -33.06 -12.30
N ASP A 17 6.02 -32.68 -11.87
CA ASP A 17 6.91 -33.56 -11.14
C ASP A 17 6.42 -33.77 -9.71
N LYS A 18 6.11 -35.03 -9.37
CA LYS A 18 5.56 -35.42 -8.07
C LYS A 18 6.58 -35.27 -6.92
N HIS A 19 7.87 -35.44 -7.20
CA HIS A 19 8.90 -35.29 -6.19
C HIS A 19 9.10 -33.82 -5.83
N LEU A 20 9.09 -32.95 -6.85
CA LEU A 20 9.18 -31.51 -6.66
C LEU A 20 7.90 -30.93 -6.03
N TRP A 21 6.76 -31.56 -6.26
CA TRP A 21 5.51 -31.20 -5.60
C TRP A 21 5.59 -31.37 -4.08
N SER A 22 6.12 -32.50 -3.61
CA SER A 22 6.30 -32.73 -2.17
C SER A 22 7.29 -31.76 -1.51
N GLY A 23 8.17 -31.17 -2.31
CA GLY A 23 9.12 -30.14 -1.90
C GLY A 23 8.63 -28.71 -2.04
N CYS A 24 7.34 -28.46 -2.24
CA CYS A 24 6.76 -27.11 -2.47
C CYS A 24 7.27 -26.36 -3.70
N ILE A 25 7.97 -27.06 -4.62
CA ILE A 25 8.57 -26.48 -5.83
C ILE A 25 7.54 -26.36 -6.96
N SER A 26 6.91 -27.48 -7.32
CA SER A 26 5.99 -27.55 -8.48
C SER A 26 4.76 -26.67 -8.34
N GLY A 27 4.35 -26.35 -7.10
CA GLY A 27 3.19 -25.51 -6.78
C GLY A 27 3.53 -24.05 -6.48
N ALA A 28 4.81 -23.68 -6.48
CA ALA A 28 5.20 -22.33 -6.16
C ALA A 28 4.72 -21.33 -7.23
N PHE A 29 4.34 -20.15 -6.81
CA PHE A 29 4.04 -19.04 -7.71
C PHE A 29 5.31 -18.27 -8.04
N GLN A 30 5.33 -17.69 -9.24
CA GLN A 30 6.34 -16.69 -9.55
C GLN A 30 6.11 -15.44 -8.69
N GLU A 31 7.16 -14.72 -8.31
CA GLU A 31 7.11 -13.61 -7.35
C GLU A 31 6.08 -12.53 -7.68
N LEU A 32 5.99 -12.09 -8.94
CA LEU A 32 4.98 -11.11 -9.35
C LEU A 32 3.57 -11.73 -9.41
N GLU A 33 3.47 -12.98 -9.88
CA GLU A 33 2.19 -13.70 -9.96
C GLU A 33 1.54 -13.84 -8.60
N MET A 34 2.34 -14.12 -7.55
CA MET A 34 1.87 -14.19 -6.16
C MET A 34 1.18 -12.90 -5.72
N LEU A 35 1.81 -11.74 -5.93
CA LEU A 35 1.23 -10.45 -5.58
C LEU A 35 -0.06 -10.17 -6.37
N GLN A 36 -0.03 -10.41 -7.68
CA GLN A 36 -1.19 -10.18 -8.55
C GLN A 36 -2.40 -11.04 -8.18
N MET A 37 -2.19 -12.27 -7.70
CA MET A 37 -3.29 -13.13 -7.26
C MET A 37 -4.01 -12.56 -6.05
N PHE A 38 -3.29 -12.01 -5.07
CA PHE A 38 -3.89 -11.34 -3.92
C PHE A 38 -4.67 -10.09 -4.34
N GLN A 39 -4.10 -9.27 -5.23
CA GLN A 39 -4.81 -8.10 -5.77
C GLN A 39 -6.10 -8.50 -6.51
N LYS A 40 -6.05 -9.51 -7.38
CA LYS A 40 -7.22 -10.05 -8.10
C LYS A 40 -8.29 -10.62 -7.15
N ALA A 41 -7.87 -11.15 -6.00
CA ALA A 41 -8.78 -11.62 -4.95
C ALA A 41 -9.37 -10.49 -4.09
N GLY A 42 -9.09 -9.21 -4.41
CA GLY A 42 -9.62 -8.03 -3.74
C GLY A 42 -8.90 -7.65 -2.46
N PHE A 43 -7.69 -8.17 -2.24
CA PHE A 43 -6.83 -7.67 -1.19
C PHE A 43 -6.16 -6.36 -1.61
N ILE A 44 -5.94 -5.48 -0.65
CA ILE A 44 -5.26 -4.20 -0.82
C ILE A 44 -4.01 -4.14 0.05
N GLY A 45 -3.07 -3.28 -0.32
CA GLY A 45 -1.83 -3.12 0.43
C GLY A 45 -0.99 -4.39 0.45
N VAL A 46 -0.95 -5.09 -0.66
CA VAL A 46 -0.18 -6.33 -0.81
C VAL A 46 1.30 -6.01 -0.81
N SER A 47 2.05 -6.61 0.09
CA SER A 47 3.49 -6.38 0.21
C SER A 47 4.24 -7.60 0.70
N TYR A 48 5.49 -7.74 0.31
CA TYR A 48 6.41 -8.67 0.94
C TYR A 48 6.90 -8.07 2.26
N ASP A 49 6.59 -8.74 3.38
CA ASP A 49 7.04 -8.38 4.71
C ASP A 49 8.42 -9.00 5.04
N LYS A 50 8.61 -10.26 4.61
CA LYS A 50 9.88 -10.95 4.75
C LYS A 50 10.30 -11.57 3.42
N TRP A 51 11.59 -11.52 3.17
CA TRP A 51 12.22 -12.04 1.98
C TRP A 51 13.52 -12.75 2.36
N SER A 52 13.64 -14.06 2.06
CA SER A 52 14.90 -14.78 2.31
C SER A 52 15.96 -14.32 1.34
N GLU A 53 17.11 -13.84 1.82
CA GLU A 53 18.21 -13.35 0.97
C GLU A 53 18.77 -14.49 0.11
N ALA A 54 18.99 -15.66 0.69
CA ALA A 54 19.44 -16.85 -0.04
C ALA A 54 18.26 -17.70 -0.49
N PRO A 55 18.33 -18.30 -1.69
CA PRO A 55 17.33 -19.27 -2.12
C PRO A 55 17.37 -20.50 -1.19
N TRP A 56 16.19 -21.04 -0.89
CA TRP A 56 16.06 -22.30 -0.17
C TRP A 56 16.51 -23.49 -1.04
N GLN A 57 16.20 -23.42 -2.35
CA GLN A 57 16.58 -24.42 -3.33
C GLN A 57 16.74 -23.78 -4.71
N VAL A 58 17.58 -24.40 -5.56
CA VAL A 58 17.72 -24.05 -6.98
C VAL A 58 17.45 -25.30 -7.80
N VAL A 59 16.51 -25.23 -8.75
CA VAL A 59 16.15 -26.33 -9.65
C VAL A 59 16.24 -25.83 -11.08
N GLU A 60 17.14 -26.42 -11.87
CA GLU A 60 17.39 -26.03 -13.27
C GLU A 60 17.65 -24.53 -13.48
N GLY A 61 18.30 -23.90 -12.51
CA GLY A 61 18.61 -22.47 -12.54
C GLY A 61 17.55 -21.58 -11.93
N ILE A 62 16.34 -22.07 -11.70
CA ILE A 62 15.25 -21.33 -11.04
C ILE A 62 15.50 -21.32 -9.54
N GLU A 63 15.49 -20.15 -8.93
CA GLU A 63 15.65 -19.98 -7.49
C GLU A 63 14.30 -20.01 -6.77
N PHE A 64 14.23 -20.82 -5.72
CA PHE A 64 13.07 -20.90 -4.85
C PHE A 64 13.42 -20.34 -3.48
N ARG A 65 12.61 -19.39 -2.98
CA ARG A 65 12.86 -18.75 -1.69
C ARG A 65 11.61 -18.59 -0.85
N SER A 66 11.80 -18.59 0.46
CA SER A 66 10.74 -18.34 1.41
C SER A 66 10.44 -16.84 1.50
N VAL A 67 9.16 -16.51 1.46
CA VAL A 67 8.69 -15.14 1.67
C VAL A 67 7.55 -15.12 2.69
N THR A 68 7.33 -13.97 3.31
CA THR A 68 6.10 -13.67 4.03
C THR A 68 5.44 -12.49 3.33
N LEU A 69 4.20 -12.70 2.90
CA LEU A 69 3.37 -11.69 2.27
C LEU A 69 2.32 -11.21 3.27
N THR A 70 2.13 -9.90 3.32
CA THR A 70 1.05 -9.25 4.08
C THR A 70 0.09 -8.57 3.12
N ALA A 71 -1.18 -8.71 3.39
CA ALA A 71 -2.25 -8.08 2.63
C ALA A 71 -3.45 -7.80 3.53
N ILE A 72 -4.21 -6.77 3.20
CA ILE A 72 -5.39 -6.36 3.97
C ILE A 72 -6.62 -6.70 3.13
N LYS A 73 -7.56 -7.45 3.72
CA LYS A 73 -8.84 -7.67 3.07
C LYS A 73 -9.59 -6.34 3.00
N GLY A 74 -9.89 -5.90 1.78
CA GLY A 74 -10.66 -4.68 1.56
C GLY A 74 -12.03 -4.81 2.24
N GLU A 75 -12.45 -3.76 2.95
CA GLU A 75 -13.82 -3.67 3.42
C GLU A 75 -14.74 -3.52 2.20
N GLN A 76 -15.82 -4.27 2.16
CA GLN A 76 -16.86 -4.13 1.13
C GLN A 76 -17.75 -2.89 1.37
N ALA A 77 -17.48 -2.13 2.43
CA ALA A 77 -18.16 -0.88 2.73
C ALA A 77 -17.88 0.15 1.62
N GLY A 78 -18.89 0.97 1.32
CA GLY A 78 -18.78 2.04 0.33
C GLY A 78 -17.57 2.92 0.56
N CYS A 79 -17.00 3.39 -0.52
CA CYS A 79 -15.85 4.30 -0.48
C CYS A 79 -16.39 5.73 -0.28
N PHE A 80 -16.07 6.36 0.84
CA PHE A 80 -16.57 7.69 1.19
C PHE A 80 -15.46 8.75 1.15
N ASP A 81 -15.84 9.92 0.64
CA ASP A 81 -15.08 11.16 0.80
C ASP A 81 -15.50 11.82 2.12
N LYS A 82 -14.58 11.87 3.06
CA LYS A 82 -14.74 12.60 4.32
C LYS A 82 -13.82 13.83 4.39
N GLY A 83 -13.34 14.30 3.24
CA GLY A 83 -12.46 15.47 3.17
C GLY A 83 -11.04 15.23 3.66
N HIS A 84 -10.64 13.99 3.86
CA HIS A 84 -9.30 13.64 4.32
C HIS A 84 -8.23 13.87 3.26
N ALA A 85 -7.00 14.07 3.74
CA ALA A 85 -5.82 14.13 2.89
C ALA A 85 -4.69 13.27 3.46
N ALA A 86 -3.76 12.90 2.57
CA ALA A 86 -2.50 12.28 2.94
C ALA A 86 -1.34 12.98 2.25
N ILE A 87 -0.20 13.07 2.94
CA ILE A 87 1.05 13.58 2.40
C ILE A 87 2.08 12.46 2.46
N TYR A 88 2.66 12.12 1.32
CA TYR A 88 3.80 11.22 1.30
C TYR A 88 5.07 11.94 1.77
N ARG A 89 5.78 11.34 2.73
CA ARG A 89 6.98 11.93 3.35
C ARG A 89 8.23 11.81 2.48
N GLY A 90 8.28 10.83 1.60
CA GLY A 90 9.49 10.46 0.87
C GLY A 90 9.99 9.07 1.26
N PRO A 91 11.18 8.64 0.78
CA PRO A 91 12.23 9.44 0.11
C PRO A 91 12.06 9.65 -1.40
N PHE A 92 11.20 8.88 -2.06
CA PHE A 92 11.01 9.00 -3.51
C PHE A 92 10.32 10.32 -3.88
N SER A 93 10.40 10.74 -5.13
CA SER A 93 9.69 11.94 -5.63
C SER A 93 8.17 11.76 -5.55
N PHE A 94 7.68 10.56 -5.81
CA PHE A 94 6.30 10.14 -5.64
C PHE A 94 6.22 8.62 -5.46
N VAL A 95 5.07 8.14 -5.00
CA VAL A 95 4.66 6.74 -5.03
C VAL A 95 3.27 6.63 -5.62
N VAL A 96 2.90 5.44 -6.14
CA VAL A 96 1.59 5.15 -6.71
C VAL A 96 0.97 4.00 -5.94
N ASP A 97 -0.31 4.11 -5.57
CA ASP A 97 -1.05 3.02 -4.95
C ASP A 97 -1.68 2.06 -5.98
N ASP A 98 -2.27 0.96 -5.49
CA ASP A 98 -2.91 -0.05 -6.34
C ASP A 98 -4.15 0.49 -7.10
N GLU A 99 -4.68 1.64 -6.73
CA GLU A 99 -5.78 2.33 -7.42
C GLU A 99 -5.28 3.33 -8.49
N GLY A 100 -3.95 3.42 -8.69
CA GLY A 100 -3.31 4.34 -9.63
C GLY A 100 -3.22 5.78 -9.13
N ARG A 101 -3.44 6.02 -7.82
CA ARG A 101 -3.32 7.35 -7.24
C ARG A 101 -1.86 7.66 -6.95
N GLU A 102 -1.38 8.75 -7.53
CA GLU A 102 -0.05 9.27 -7.26
C GLU A 102 -0.03 10.10 -5.97
N PHE A 103 1.02 9.89 -5.17
CA PHE A 103 1.33 10.69 -3.99
C PHE A 103 2.69 11.36 -4.16
N PRO A 104 2.73 12.56 -4.77
CA PRO A 104 3.96 13.34 -4.82
C PRO A 104 4.43 13.72 -3.42
N ARG A 105 5.75 13.69 -3.20
CA ARG A 105 6.32 14.02 -1.89
C ARG A 105 5.95 15.43 -1.45
N GLY A 106 5.41 15.53 -0.24
CA GLY A 106 5.05 16.79 0.37
C GLY A 106 3.71 17.38 -0.07
N GLU A 107 3.00 16.79 -1.03
CA GLU A 107 1.71 17.28 -1.51
C GLU A 107 0.53 16.67 -0.74
N ARG A 108 -0.51 17.48 -0.51
CA ARG A 108 -1.75 17.05 0.15
C ARG A 108 -2.68 16.41 -0.87
N MET A 109 -2.64 15.09 -0.98
CA MET A 109 -3.50 14.35 -1.88
C MET A 109 -4.83 14.00 -1.22
N ALA A 110 -5.93 14.17 -1.94
CA ALA A 110 -7.24 13.72 -1.49
C ALA A 110 -7.26 12.20 -1.38
N VAL A 111 -7.78 11.68 -0.28
CA VAL A 111 -7.92 10.24 -0.05
C VAL A 111 -9.31 9.90 0.49
N SER A 112 -9.83 8.76 0.09
CA SER A 112 -11.05 8.21 0.66
C SER A 112 -10.84 7.81 2.12
N GLU A 113 -11.93 7.64 2.87
CA GLU A 113 -11.88 7.12 4.24
C GLU A 113 -11.15 5.77 4.32
N ARG A 114 -11.42 4.87 3.35
CA ARG A 114 -10.75 3.57 3.27
C ARG A 114 -9.24 3.71 3.15
N THR A 115 -8.78 4.52 2.20
CA THR A 115 -7.34 4.78 1.99
C THR A 115 -6.74 5.49 3.21
N PHE A 116 -7.43 6.46 3.77
CA PHE A 116 -7.01 7.16 4.97
C PHE A 116 -6.77 6.20 6.16
N ASN A 117 -7.65 5.22 6.33
CA ASN A 117 -7.53 4.20 7.37
C ASN A 117 -6.40 3.19 7.05
N LEU A 118 -6.24 2.81 5.79
CA LEU A 118 -5.14 1.96 5.34
C LEU A 118 -3.78 2.59 5.66
N LEU A 119 -3.60 3.86 5.35
CA LEU A 119 -2.35 4.60 5.57
C LEU A 119 -1.98 4.78 7.07
N SER A 120 -2.82 4.33 8.01
CA SER A 120 -2.49 4.27 9.43
C SER A 120 -1.86 2.96 9.87
N LYS A 121 -1.82 1.98 9.01
CA LYS A 121 -1.37 0.61 9.31
C LYS A 121 0.05 0.39 8.76
N ASP A 122 0.73 -0.63 9.30
CA ASP A 122 1.98 -1.11 8.72
C ASP A 122 1.71 -1.68 7.31
N PRO A 123 2.61 -1.47 6.34
CA PRO A 123 3.89 -0.76 6.42
C PRO A 123 3.82 0.75 6.11
N TYR A 124 2.63 1.36 5.99
CA TYR A 124 2.44 2.71 5.44
C TYR A 124 2.57 3.83 6.47
N LYS A 125 2.27 3.55 7.75
CA LYS A 125 2.10 4.56 8.81
C LYS A 125 3.27 5.55 8.93
N ASP A 126 4.49 5.07 8.68
CA ASP A 126 5.70 5.88 8.80
C ASP A 126 6.03 6.66 7.52
N SER A 127 5.44 6.25 6.39
CA SER A 127 5.67 6.88 5.09
C SER A 127 4.66 8.00 4.77
N PHE A 128 3.55 8.08 5.51
CA PHE A 128 2.49 9.05 5.25
C PHE A 128 2.14 9.89 6.47
N ILE A 129 1.84 11.17 6.23
CA ILE A 129 1.18 12.06 7.18
C ILE A 129 -0.29 12.07 6.83
N ARG A 130 -1.14 11.60 7.74
CA ARG A 130 -2.59 11.66 7.60
C ARG A 130 -3.13 12.96 8.13
N ILE A 131 -4.00 13.60 7.37
CA ILE A 131 -4.59 14.90 7.72
C ILE A 131 -6.11 14.75 7.71
N ASN A 132 -6.71 14.93 8.88
CA ASN A 132 -8.17 14.94 9.00
C ASN A 132 -8.77 16.13 8.26
N SER A 133 -9.99 15.95 7.76
CA SER A 133 -10.82 17.06 7.26
C SER A 133 -11.12 18.10 8.32
N ALA A 134 -11.54 19.26 7.89
CA ALA A 134 -12.16 20.25 8.78
C ALA A 134 -13.43 19.68 9.44
N ASN A 135 -13.77 20.16 10.65
CA ASN A 135 -14.86 19.63 11.49
C ASN A 135 -16.28 19.70 10.87
N GLN A 136 -16.45 20.34 9.72
CA GLN A 136 -17.73 20.54 9.05
C GLN A 136 -17.83 19.89 7.68
N TYR A 137 -16.92 18.93 7.36
CA TYR A 137 -16.97 18.27 6.07
C TYR A 137 -18.09 17.22 6.04
N GLU A 138 -19.05 17.39 5.14
CA GLU A 138 -20.14 16.44 4.95
C GLU A 138 -19.60 15.20 4.19
N SER A 139 -19.84 14.03 4.77
CA SER A 139 -19.48 12.75 4.14
C SER A 139 -20.32 12.52 2.89
N ARG A 140 -19.67 12.16 1.77
CA ARG A 140 -20.32 11.84 0.51
C ARG A 140 -19.66 10.62 -0.15
N GLU A 141 -20.33 10.03 -1.12
CA GLU A 141 -19.74 8.95 -1.91
C GLU A 141 -18.45 9.43 -2.60
N TRP A 142 -17.45 8.57 -2.66
CA TRP A 142 -16.15 8.90 -3.26
C TRP A 142 -16.27 9.02 -4.79
N CYS A 143 -16.20 10.23 -5.29
CA CYS A 143 -16.20 10.57 -6.72
C CYS A 143 -15.03 11.50 -7.09
N VAL A 144 -13.98 11.51 -6.26
CA VAL A 144 -12.86 12.44 -6.42
C VAL A 144 -11.92 11.95 -7.51
N PRO A 145 -11.62 12.76 -8.53
CA PRO A 145 -10.68 12.37 -9.58
C PRO A 145 -9.29 12.04 -9.05
N LEU A 146 -8.59 11.12 -9.71
CA LEU A 146 -7.19 10.83 -9.42
C LEU A 146 -6.34 12.11 -9.55
N GLY A 147 -5.34 12.25 -8.69
CA GLY A 147 -4.48 13.43 -8.69
C GLY A 147 -5.06 14.68 -8.01
N THR A 148 -6.27 14.62 -7.47
CA THR A 148 -6.87 15.75 -6.75
C THR A 148 -6.10 16.07 -5.48
N LYS A 149 -5.73 17.35 -5.32
CA LYS A 149 -5.11 17.89 -4.11
C LYS A 149 -6.17 18.50 -3.20
N ARG A 150 -5.96 18.38 -1.89
CA ARG A 150 -6.75 19.12 -0.91
C ARG A 150 -6.02 20.42 -0.56
N LEU A 151 -6.75 21.53 -0.58
CA LEU A 151 -6.21 22.80 -0.12
C LEU A 151 -5.99 22.76 1.40
N ALA A 152 -4.98 23.48 1.88
CA ALA A 152 -4.74 23.58 3.31
C ALA A 152 -5.97 24.15 4.08
N SER A 153 -6.75 25.01 3.44
CA SER A 153 -8.00 25.58 3.99
C SER A 153 -9.08 24.53 4.24
N GLU A 154 -9.14 23.46 3.43
CA GLU A 154 -10.12 22.38 3.55
C GLU A 154 -9.80 21.40 4.69
N THR A 155 -8.57 21.43 5.19
CA THR A 155 -8.07 20.51 6.22
C THR A 155 -7.64 21.21 7.51
N LYS A 156 -7.85 22.52 7.61
CA LYS A 156 -7.63 23.26 8.86
C LYS A 156 -8.81 23.04 9.81
N GLN A 157 -8.51 22.72 11.06
CA GLN A 157 -9.53 22.69 12.10
C GLN A 157 -9.96 24.13 12.42
N ALA A 158 -11.28 24.34 12.55
CA ALA A 158 -11.88 25.66 12.77
C ALA A 158 -11.41 26.39 14.06
N ASN A 159 -10.76 25.68 14.96
CA ASN A 159 -10.32 26.18 16.27
C ASN A 159 -8.89 26.70 16.31
N TYR A 160 -8.24 26.91 15.18
CA TYR A 160 -6.97 27.67 15.15
C TYR A 160 -7.32 29.16 15.26
N THR A 161 -7.77 29.58 16.45
CA THR A 161 -7.71 31.00 16.81
C THR A 161 -6.24 31.37 16.87
N ASN A 162 -5.88 32.34 16.08
CA ASN A 162 -4.58 32.98 16.08
C ASN A 162 -4.41 33.69 17.43
N ASN A 163 -4.14 32.94 18.51
CA ASN A 163 -3.67 33.52 19.74
C ASN A 163 -2.27 34.06 19.40
N GLY A 164 -2.23 35.37 19.18
CA GLY A 164 -1.02 36.12 18.81
C GLY A 164 0.12 35.93 19.80
N LYS A 165 0.74 34.76 19.74
CA LYS A 165 2.08 34.56 20.26
C LYS A 165 3.04 35.02 19.18
N SER A 166 3.68 36.13 19.45
CA SER A 166 4.88 36.62 18.80
C SER A 166 5.71 35.43 18.32
N LEU A 167 5.93 35.36 17.02
CA LEU A 167 6.90 34.46 16.42
C LEU A 167 8.26 34.76 17.03
N GLY A 168 8.68 33.97 18.01
CA GLY A 168 10.06 33.86 18.36
C GLY A 168 10.82 33.45 17.09
N SER A 169 11.84 34.24 16.75
CA SER A 169 12.72 34.00 15.63
C SER A 169 13.27 32.57 15.73
N CYS A 170 12.81 31.69 14.86
CA CYS A 170 13.48 30.41 14.58
C CYS A 170 14.43 30.66 13.41
N CYS A 171 15.70 30.82 13.72
CA CYS A 171 16.84 30.59 12.80
C CYS A 171 17.47 29.27 13.13
#